data_e9d1ec5e3abb535bedcda532eac0eb51
#
_entry.id   e9d1ec5e3abb535bedcda532eac0eb51
#
_cell.length_a   1.000
_cell.length_b   1.000
_cell.length_c   1.000
_cell.angle_alpha   90.00
_cell.angle_beta   90.00
_cell.angle_gamma   90.00
#
_symmetry.space_group_name_H-M   'P 1'
#
loop_
_entity.id
_entity.type
_entity.pdbx_description
1 polymer ?
#
loop_
_entity_poly.entity_id
_entity_poly.type
_entity_poly.pdbx_seq_one_letter_code
_entity_poly.pdbx_strand_id
1 'polypeptide(L)'
;MPFTLSNPHLHFTLDDSTSTWSLFTQKSETPSIEGARLNGYFRFDELNKTHLGGMRTWHWRGWLDGADIFQGRRESAHGELKTIVARIKSGIEALAITVEFALPTNHPFLLITIRVQNVGSKPFRVSRLNPLFAGPLHRTGMVRLDAKSSALTFFSNGWQSWSYAGTLNAKQTQPYTNLGIFQSPVNHNPSTPRSEFRAQFSGDMFGVLSAPDNRNAIIAGFISQREQFGSVDVIADSLNPSLRLRAQCDDVVVPPNGELITDAAYVQVIADYDDDLLRAYAEAVARENIARVPTETPVGWCSWYYYFDKVSENDLRANLNQIGKDRARLPLTLIQLDDGFEANVGDWEANSKFSSGLRAVADSIRASNFVPGIWLAPFISQPDSKLAREHGDWFIGSDRVGFLDRVGFGNRRGLKSNAGFVFNRFCQGLDTTHPAVQDFTRNLISKAVNEWGYPYLKLDFLYAAALK
;
A
#
# COMPACT_ATOMS: atom_id res chain seq x y z
N MET A 1 -16.10 22.81 -25.41
CA MET A 1 -16.06 23.45 -24.06
C MET A 1 -15.61 22.35 -23.09
N PRO A 2 -14.81 22.65 -22.09
CA PRO A 2 -14.37 21.64 -21.13
C PRO A 2 -15.54 21.07 -20.33
N PHE A 3 -15.45 19.80 -19.96
CA PHE A 3 -16.37 19.16 -19.03
C PHE A 3 -16.02 19.60 -17.62
N THR A 4 -17.01 19.84 -16.75
CA THR A 4 -16.77 20.38 -15.41
C THR A 4 -17.53 19.62 -14.33
N LEU A 5 -16.91 19.49 -13.15
CA LEU A 5 -17.57 19.08 -11.92
C LEU A 5 -17.31 20.12 -10.84
N SER A 6 -18.29 20.37 -9.99
CA SER A 6 -18.14 21.33 -8.89
C SER A 6 -18.92 20.88 -7.66
N ASN A 7 -18.34 21.16 -6.48
CA ASN A 7 -18.98 21.02 -5.18
C ASN A 7 -18.61 22.24 -4.29
N PRO A 8 -19.03 22.35 -3.03
CA PRO A 8 -18.68 23.50 -2.18
C PRO A 8 -17.18 23.71 -1.93
N HIS A 9 -16.34 22.74 -2.21
CA HIS A 9 -14.90 22.76 -1.89
C HIS A 9 -14.01 22.89 -3.11
N LEU A 10 -14.38 22.22 -4.21
CA LEU A 10 -13.53 22.04 -5.38
C LEU A 10 -14.26 22.31 -6.68
N HIS A 11 -13.51 22.79 -7.66
CA HIS A 11 -13.89 22.85 -9.06
C HIS A 11 -12.90 22.04 -9.89
N PHE A 12 -13.42 21.16 -10.75
CA PHE A 12 -12.65 20.29 -11.64
C PHE A 12 -13.03 20.58 -13.09
N THR A 13 -12.03 20.59 -13.97
CA THR A 13 -12.23 20.73 -15.42
C THR A 13 -11.49 19.65 -16.18
N LEU A 14 -12.12 19.08 -17.21
CA LEU A 14 -11.51 18.16 -18.16
C LEU A 14 -11.62 18.76 -19.56
N ASP A 15 -10.50 19.01 -20.19
CA ASP A 15 -10.39 19.43 -21.59
C ASP A 15 -10.04 18.23 -22.47
N ASP A 16 -11.00 17.72 -23.20
CA ASP A 16 -10.86 16.58 -24.11
C ASP A 16 -9.97 16.90 -25.31
N SER A 17 -9.97 18.14 -25.79
CA SER A 17 -9.18 18.58 -26.94
C SER A 17 -7.67 18.55 -26.66
N THR A 18 -7.26 18.86 -25.43
CA THR A 18 -5.86 18.78 -24.97
C THR A 18 -5.56 17.49 -24.19
N SER A 19 -6.60 16.71 -23.85
CA SER A 19 -6.53 15.53 -23.00
C SER A 19 -5.91 15.82 -21.63
N THR A 20 -6.27 16.96 -21.05
CA THR A 20 -5.75 17.42 -19.76
C THR A 20 -6.88 17.77 -18.80
N TRP A 21 -6.57 17.72 -17.51
CA TRP A 21 -7.51 18.12 -16.47
C TRP A 21 -6.88 19.07 -15.45
N SER A 22 -7.72 19.86 -14.80
CA SER A 22 -7.28 20.82 -13.79
C SER A 22 -8.18 20.78 -12.56
N LEU A 23 -7.59 21.06 -11.39
CA LEU A 23 -8.29 21.07 -10.11
C LEU A 23 -8.02 22.36 -9.36
N PHE A 24 -9.09 22.96 -8.88
CA PHE A 24 -9.10 24.25 -8.19
C PHE A 24 -9.73 24.10 -6.81
N THR A 25 -9.30 24.92 -5.86
CA THR A 25 -10.15 25.20 -4.70
C THR A 25 -11.28 26.16 -5.11
N GLN A 26 -12.43 26.12 -4.45
CA GLN A 26 -13.54 27.06 -4.75
C GLN A 26 -13.19 28.54 -4.50
N LYS A 27 -12.14 28.80 -3.74
CA LYS A 27 -11.69 30.15 -3.39
C LYS A 27 -10.70 30.74 -4.39
N SER A 28 -10.27 29.97 -5.41
CA SER A 28 -9.20 30.39 -6.33
C SER A 28 -9.64 30.26 -7.78
N GLU A 29 -9.36 31.30 -8.57
CA GLU A 29 -9.50 31.27 -10.03
C GLU A 29 -8.33 30.55 -10.70
N THR A 30 -7.19 30.43 -9.99
CA THR A 30 -6.01 29.74 -10.49
C THR A 30 -6.00 28.29 -10.00
N PRO A 31 -5.80 27.31 -10.88
CA PRO A 31 -5.77 25.90 -10.49
C PRO A 31 -4.54 25.56 -9.68
N SER A 32 -4.71 24.79 -8.60
CA SER A 32 -3.58 24.21 -7.85
C SER A 32 -2.90 23.08 -8.63
N ILE A 33 -3.69 22.35 -9.46
CA ILE A 33 -3.19 21.39 -10.45
C ILE A 33 -3.75 21.82 -11.79
N GLU A 34 -2.88 22.18 -12.73
CA GLU A 34 -3.25 22.64 -14.05
C GLU A 34 -2.74 21.70 -15.13
N GLY A 35 -3.57 21.38 -16.09
CA GLY A 35 -3.17 20.63 -17.29
C GLY A 35 -2.55 19.27 -17.02
N ALA A 36 -2.97 18.61 -15.94
CA ALA A 36 -2.51 17.27 -15.58
C ALA A 36 -2.99 16.23 -16.60
N ARG A 37 -2.25 15.13 -16.71
CA ARG A 37 -2.56 14.00 -17.61
C ARG A 37 -2.58 12.67 -16.85
N LEU A 38 -3.03 11.65 -17.59
CA LEU A 38 -2.95 10.24 -17.20
C LEU A 38 -1.97 9.52 -18.14
N ASN A 39 -1.49 8.35 -17.75
CA ASN A 39 -0.85 7.45 -18.69
C ASN A 39 -0.86 5.99 -18.20
N GLY A 40 -0.45 5.05 -19.07
CA GLY A 40 -0.40 3.63 -18.73
C GLY A 40 0.66 2.90 -19.54
N TYR A 41 1.16 1.81 -18.97
CA TYR A 41 2.20 0.98 -19.57
C TYR A 41 1.70 -0.47 -19.66
N PHE A 42 1.71 -1.01 -20.88
CA PHE A 42 1.18 -2.33 -21.20
C PHE A 42 2.24 -3.16 -21.91
N ARG A 43 2.16 -4.48 -21.75
CA ARG A 43 3.03 -5.44 -22.47
C ARG A 43 2.18 -6.45 -23.22
N PHE A 44 2.51 -6.62 -24.48
CA PHE A 44 1.86 -7.58 -25.38
C PHE A 44 2.91 -8.60 -25.81
N ASP A 45 2.54 -9.89 -25.79
CA ASP A 45 3.39 -10.94 -26.35
C ASP A 45 3.38 -10.83 -27.88
N GLU A 46 4.52 -10.50 -28.48
CA GLU A 46 4.70 -10.59 -29.93
C GLU A 46 5.07 -12.03 -30.32
N LEU A 47 4.19 -12.67 -31.06
CA LEU A 47 4.55 -13.87 -31.80
C LEU A 47 5.43 -13.44 -32.99
N ASN A 48 6.74 -13.29 -32.77
CA ASN A 48 7.67 -13.14 -33.88
C ASN A 48 7.79 -14.46 -34.62
N LYS A 49 7.78 -14.39 -35.99
CA LYS A 49 8.03 -15.52 -36.87
C LYS A 49 9.44 -16.12 -36.73
N THR A 50 10.30 -15.52 -35.92
CA THR A 50 11.61 -16.02 -35.49
C THR A 50 11.52 -16.46 -34.04
N HIS A 51 11.95 -17.65 -33.69
CA HIS A 51 11.80 -18.38 -32.40
C HIS A 51 12.27 -17.66 -31.09
N LEU A 52 12.43 -16.36 -31.10
CA LEU A 52 12.71 -15.51 -29.97
C LEU A 52 11.46 -14.66 -29.69
N GLY A 53 10.58 -15.17 -28.86
CA GLY A 53 9.42 -14.41 -28.37
C GLY A 53 9.85 -13.10 -27.69
N GLY A 54 9.47 -11.95 -28.25
CA GLY A 54 9.68 -10.63 -27.68
C GLY A 54 8.40 -10.09 -27.08
N MET A 55 8.49 -9.42 -25.94
CA MET A 55 7.38 -8.62 -25.42
C MET A 55 7.49 -7.19 -25.96
N ARG A 56 6.40 -6.68 -26.56
CA ARG A 56 6.31 -5.28 -26.95
C ARG A 56 5.69 -4.47 -25.84
N THR A 57 6.39 -3.43 -25.36
CA THR A 57 5.84 -2.43 -24.45
C THR A 57 5.10 -1.36 -25.22
N TRP A 58 3.87 -1.08 -24.83
CA TRP A 58 3.09 0.02 -25.35
C TRP A 58 2.81 1.02 -24.24
N HIS A 59 2.93 2.31 -24.55
CA HIS A 59 2.72 3.41 -23.65
C HIS A 59 1.48 4.22 -24.07
N TRP A 60 0.40 4.10 -23.32
CA TRP A 60 -0.73 5.00 -23.44
C TRP A 60 -0.39 6.36 -22.82
N ARG A 61 -0.45 7.41 -23.62
CA ARG A 61 -0.08 8.77 -23.22
C ARG A 61 -1.23 9.59 -22.65
N GLY A 62 -2.35 8.94 -22.29
CA GLY A 62 -3.51 9.60 -21.71
C GLY A 62 -4.34 10.40 -22.70
N TRP A 63 -4.17 10.17 -24.00
CA TRP A 63 -4.97 10.82 -25.03
C TRP A 63 -6.43 10.42 -24.88
N LEU A 64 -7.32 11.46 -24.82
CA LEU A 64 -8.78 11.34 -24.75
C LEU A 64 -9.42 11.73 -26.10
N ASP A 65 -8.61 11.98 -27.12
CA ASP A 65 -9.08 12.33 -28.46
C ASP A 65 -9.98 11.23 -29.03
N GLY A 66 -11.19 11.62 -29.44
CA GLY A 66 -12.21 10.67 -29.88
C GLY A 66 -12.81 9.79 -28.77
N ALA A 67 -12.60 10.10 -27.49
CA ALA A 67 -13.27 9.43 -26.41
C ALA A 67 -14.77 9.78 -26.35
N ASP A 68 -15.58 8.79 -26.01
CA ASP A 68 -16.98 9.03 -25.65
C ASP A 68 -17.03 9.50 -24.19
N ILE A 69 -17.40 10.78 -23.95
CA ILE A 69 -17.41 11.38 -22.62
C ILE A 69 -18.85 11.60 -22.14
N PHE A 70 -19.12 11.12 -20.93
CA PHE A 70 -20.42 11.19 -20.27
C PHE A 70 -20.32 11.85 -18.92
N GLN A 71 -21.29 12.68 -18.57
CA GLN A 71 -21.49 13.18 -17.22
C GLN A 71 -22.62 12.44 -16.55
N GLY A 72 -22.48 12.18 -15.24
CA GLY A 72 -23.49 11.43 -14.49
C GLY A 72 -23.38 11.63 -12.99
N ARG A 73 -24.15 10.82 -12.27
CA ARG A 73 -24.14 10.71 -10.82
C ARG A 73 -24.25 9.25 -10.43
N ARG A 74 -23.64 8.88 -9.31
CA ARG A 74 -23.81 7.57 -8.69
C ARG A 74 -23.60 7.63 -7.18
N GLU A 75 -24.14 6.65 -6.48
CA GLU A 75 -23.89 6.46 -5.05
C GLU A 75 -22.57 5.71 -4.80
N SER A 76 -21.98 5.97 -3.63
CA SER A 76 -20.76 5.33 -3.18
C SER A 76 -20.64 5.34 -1.64
N ALA A 77 -19.56 4.77 -1.08
CA ALA A 77 -19.22 4.91 0.33
C ALA A 77 -18.99 6.38 0.76
N HIS A 78 -18.78 7.28 -0.21
CA HIS A 78 -18.58 8.72 0.00
C HIS A 78 -19.85 9.56 -0.25
N GLY A 79 -21.01 8.93 -0.31
CA GLY A 79 -22.27 9.54 -0.71
C GLY A 79 -22.39 9.70 -2.22
N GLU A 80 -23.25 10.63 -2.66
CA GLU A 80 -23.44 10.93 -4.08
C GLU A 80 -22.16 11.50 -4.70
N LEU A 81 -21.73 10.88 -5.80
CA LEU A 81 -20.64 11.34 -6.65
C LEU A 81 -21.19 11.96 -7.94
N LYS A 82 -20.71 13.15 -8.30
CA LYS A 82 -20.81 13.69 -9.65
C LYS A 82 -19.66 13.13 -10.47
N THR A 83 -19.92 12.60 -11.66
CA THR A 83 -18.92 11.88 -12.44
C THR A 83 -18.73 12.42 -13.84
N ILE A 84 -17.51 12.34 -14.37
CA ILE A 84 -17.17 12.40 -15.79
C ILE A 84 -16.51 11.08 -16.12
N VAL A 85 -17.07 10.36 -17.08
CA VAL A 85 -16.56 9.07 -17.56
C VAL A 85 -16.13 9.22 -19.01
N ALA A 86 -14.84 9.01 -19.27
CA ALA A 86 -14.27 9.00 -20.62
C ALA A 86 -13.97 7.55 -21.04
N ARG A 87 -14.62 7.08 -22.10
CA ARG A 87 -14.36 5.78 -22.74
C ARG A 87 -13.49 5.98 -23.97
N ILE A 88 -12.29 5.44 -23.92
CA ILE A 88 -11.23 5.67 -24.90
C ILE A 88 -11.14 4.46 -25.81
N LYS A 89 -11.28 4.68 -27.11
CA LYS A 89 -10.92 3.69 -28.13
C LYS A 89 -9.41 3.75 -28.29
N SER A 90 -8.70 2.79 -27.72
CA SER A 90 -7.24 2.74 -27.91
C SER A 90 -6.89 2.45 -29.37
N GLY A 91 -5.76 2.93 -29.85
CA GLY A 91 -5.25 2.56 -31.18
C GLY A 91 -4.80 1.09 -31.26
N ILE A 92 -5.04 0.29 -30.23
CA ILE A 92 -4.82 -1.14 -30.15
C ILE A 92 -6.18 -1.82 -30.05
N GLU A 93 -6.55 -2.63 -31.03
CA GLU A 93 -7.87 -3.29 -31.11
C GLU A 93 -8.22 -4.15 -29.88
N ALA A 94 -7.20 -4.64 -29.16
CA ALA A 94 -7.38 -5.50 -28.01
C ALA A 94 -7.66 -4.74 -26.68
N LEU A 95 -7.56 -3.40 -26.67
CA LEU A 95 -7.53 -2.63 -25.42
C LEU A 95 -8.60 -1.56 -25.40
N ALA A 96 -9.53 -1.62 -24.45
CA ALA A 96 -10.43 -0.54 -24.11
C ALA A 96 -10.06 0.06 -22.76
N ILE A 97 -10.04 1.39 -22.64
CA ILE A 97 -9.72 2.11 -21.42
C ILE A 97 -10.91 3.01 -21.06
N THR A 98 -11.31 2.95 -19.80
CA THR A 98 -12.31 3.87 -19.24
C THR A 98 -11.69 4.60 -18.07
N VAL A 99 -11.80 5.93 -18.05
CA VAL A 99 -11.38 6.76 -16.92
C VAL A 99 -12.61 7.40 -16.31
N GLU A 100 -12.77 7.26 -15.01
CA GLU A 100 -13.77 7.97 -14.23
C GLU A 100 -13.09 9.03 -13.35
N PHE A 101 -13.55 10.26 -13.46
CA PHE A 101 -13.31 11.34 -12.51
C PHE A 101 -14.58 11.52 -11.70
N ALA A 102 -14.49 11.41 -10.38
CA ALA A 102 -15.63 11.45 -9.49
C ALA A 102 -15.42 12.46 -8.37
N LEU A 103 -16.34 13.40 -8.25
CA LEU A 103 -16.32 14.45 -7.22
C LEU A 103 -17.46 14.22 -6.24
N PRO A 104 -17.20 13.81 -4.98
CA PRO A 104 -18.23 13.68 -3.96
C PRO A 104 -18.94 15.02 -3.72
N THR A 105 -20.25 14.98 -3.54
CA THR A 105 -21.06 16.22 -3.39
C THR A 105 -20.65 17.05 -2.17
N ASN A 106 -20.25 16.40 -1.07
CA ASN A 106 -20.01 17.06 0.22
C ASN A 106 -18.58 16.87 0.76
N HIS A 107 -17.64 16.34 -0.02
CA HIS A 107 -16.27 16.09 0.44
C HIS A 107 -15.23 16.83 -0.40
N PRO A 108 -14.08 17.25 0.19
CA PRO A 108 -13.10 18.13 -0.46
C PRO A 108 -12.05 17.38 -1.28
N PHE A 109 -12.42 16.32 -2.02
CA PHE A 109 -11.46 15.54 -2.82
C PHE A 109 -12.06 15.05 -4.15
N LEU A 110 -11.17 14.84 -5.11
CA LEU A 110 -11.44 14.17 -6.38
C LEU A 110 -10.97 12.71 -6.29
N LEU A 111 -11.77 11.80 -6.82
CA LEU A 111 -11.39 10.40 -7.05
C LEU A 111 -11.17 10.17 -8.55
N ILE A 112 -10.14 9.38 -8.88
CA ILE A 112 -9.82 8.99 -10.27
C ILE A 112 -9.65 7.48 -10.32
N THR A 113 -10.40 6.82 -11.20
CA THR A 113 -10.33 5.37 -11.42
C THR A 113 -10.06 5.09 -12.89
N ILE A 114 -9.15 4.17 -13.17
CA ILE A 114 -8.84 3.71 -14.53
C ILE A 114 -9.26 2.25 -14.64
N ARG A 115 -10.12 1.95 -15.60
CA ARG A 115 -10.50 0.59 -15.98
C ARG A 115 -9.86 0.25 -17.30
N VAL A 116 -9.26 -0.93 -17.36
CA VAL A 116 -8.63 -1.49 -18.56
C VAL A 116 -9.32 -2.80 -18.87
N GLN A 117 -9.85 -2.95 -20.08
CA GLN A 117 -10.54 -4.17 -20.53
C GLN A 117 -9.82 -4.77 -21.71
N ASN A 118 -9.67 -6.09 -21.70
CA ASN A 118 -9.18 -6.85 -22.84
C ASN A 118 -10.35 -7.23 -23.74
N VAL A 119 -10.51 -6.51 -24.83
CA VAL A 119 -11.54 -6.77 -25.86
C VAL A 119 -11.02 -7.60 -27.03
N GLY A 120 -9.75 -8.05 -26.95
CA GLY A 120 -9.11 -8.89 -27.96
C GLY A 120 -9.12 -10.38 -27.60
N SER A 121 -8.44 -11.18 -28.42
CA SER A 121 -8.39 -12.65 -28.29
C SER A 121 -7.12 -13.17 -27.58
N LYS A 122 -6.15 -12.30 -27.25
CA LYS A 122 -4.90 -12.68 -26.59
C LYS A 122 -4.75 -11.92 -25.27
N PRO A 123 -4.13 -12.53 -24.24
CA PRO A 123 -3.84 -11.84 -23.01
C PRO A 123 -2.80 -10.72 -23.23
N PHE A 124 -2.86 -9.70 -22.39
CA PHE A 124 -1.81 -8.71 -22.26
C PHE A 124 -1.51 -8.48 -20.76
N ARG A 125 -0.41 -7.77 -20.49
CA ARG A 125 0.01 -7.43 -19.13
C ARG A 125 -0.10 -5.94 -18.89
N VAL A 126 -0.50 -5.57 -17.67
CA VAL A 126 -0.52 -4.18 -17.21
C VAL A 126 0.60 -3.98 -16.21
N SER A 127 1.59 -3.16 -16.58
CA SER A 127 2.72 -2.88 -15.71
C SER A 127 2.39 -1.79 -14.70
N ARG A 128 1.76 -0.70 -15.17
CA ARG A 128 1.50 0.48 -14.36
C ARG A 128 0.47 1.38 -15.01
N LEU A 129 -0.38 1.98 -14.19
CA LEU A 129 -1.30 3.06 -14.55
C LEU A 129 -1.01 4.29 -13.69
N ASN A 130 -0.96 5.46 -14.27
CA ASN A 130 -0.74 6.70 -13.55
C ASN A 130 -1.96 7.60 -13.70
N PRO A 131 -2.80 7.72 -12.67
CA PRO A 131 -4.01 8.54 -12.70
C PRO A 131 -3.72 10.05 -12.65
N LEU A 132 -2.52 10.42 -12.25
CA LEU A 132 -2.07 11.81 -12.22
C LEU A 132 -0.59 11.88 -12.58
N PHE A 133 -0.23 12.77 -13.49
CA PHE A 133 1.09 13.37 -13.58
C PHE A 133 1.01 14.80 -14.09
N ALA A 134 1.71 15.70 -13.44
CA ALA A 134 1.76 17.12 -13.76
C ALA A 134 3.11 17.73 -13.35
N GLY A 135 3.52 18.79 -14.04
CA GLY A 135 4.70 19.57 -13.72
C GLY A 135 5.79 19.50 -14.78
N PRO A 136 6.85 20.35 -14.66
CA PRO A 136 7.87 20.59 -15.69
C PRO A 136 8.61 19.34 -16.13
N LEU A 137 8.94 18.43 -15.18
CA LEU A 137 9.64 17.19 -15.50
C LEU A 137 8.84 16.28 -16.42
N HIS A 138 7.52 16.36 -16.34
CA HIS A 138 6.61 15.58 -17.17
C HIS A 138 6.25 16.29 -18.47
N ARG A 139 6.75 17.51 -18.67
CA ARG A 139 6.44 18.38 -19.83
C ARG A 139 4.93 18.53 -20.03
N THR A 140 4.17 18.55 -18.95
CA THR A 140 2.72 18.71 -18.98
C THR A 140 2.22 19.34 -17.69
N GLY A 141 1.41 20.37 -17.83
CA GLY A 141 0.75 21.04 -16.73
C GLY A 141 1.66 21.68 -15.69
N MET A 142 1.06 22.13 -14.63
CA MET A 142 1.73 22.76 -13.50
C MET A 142 1.08 22.34 -12.18
N VAL A 143 1.89 22.33 -11.12
CA VAL A 143 1.44 22.18 -9.73
C VAL A 143 1.79 23.47 -9.01
N ARG A 144 0.80 24.11 -8.36
CA ARG A 144 0.97 25.41 -7.71
C ARG A 144 0.55 25.35 -6.25
N LEU A 145 1.39 25.88 -5.39
CA LEU A 145 1.13 26.07 -3.97
C LEU A 145 1.43 27.51 -3.54
N ASP A 146 1.58 28.43 -4.51
CA ASP A 146 1.87 29.87 -4.30
C ASP A 146 3.11 30.12 -3.43
N ALA A 147 4.09 29.24 -3.53
CA ALA A 147 5.34 29.29 -2.79
C ALA A 147 6.52 28.90 -3.67
N LYS A 148 7.71 29.41 -3.29
CA LYS A 148 8.96 29.01 -3.94
C LYS A 148 9.24 27.52 -3.63
N SER A 149 9.79 26.77 -4.58
CA SER A 149 10.14 25.35 -4.39
C SER A 149 10.99 25.09 -3.15
N SER A 150 11.89 26.02 -2.80
CA SER A 150 12.74 25.92 -1.60
C SER A 150 11.97 25.97 -0.26
N ALA A 151 10.73 26.48 -0.28
CA ALA A 151 9.83 26.53 0.87
C ALA A 151 8.86 25.36 0.93
N LEU A 152 8.86 24.49 -0.10
CA LEU A 152 7.98 23.31 -0.13
C LEU A 152 8.51 22.21 0.78
N THR A 153 7.57 21.47 1.35
CA THR A 153 7.82 20.25 2.10
C THR A 153 6.99 19.10 1.55
N PHE A 154 7.49 17.89 1.70
CA PHE A 154 6.79 16.69 1.33
C PHE A 154 6.76 15.70 2.50
N PHE A 155 5.56 15.32 2.95
CA PHE A 155 5.40 14.19 3.85
C PHE A 155 5.38 12.91 3.03
N SER A 156 6.40 12.07 3.27
CA SER A 156 6.53 10.73 2.70
C SER A 156 5.96 9.71 3.68
N ASN A 157 4.96 8.95 3.26
CA ASN A 157 4.50 7.79 4.00
C ASN A 157 5.34 6.57 3.65
N GLY A 158 5.74 5.79 4.65
CA GLY A 158 6.45 4.52 4.44
C GLY A 158 5.50 3.36 4.22
N TRP A 159 5.96 2.30 3.57
CA TRP A 159 5.10 1.16 3.25
C TRP A 159 4.91 0.17 4.41
N GLN A 160 5.81 0.19 5.40
CA GLN A 160 5.72 -0.62 6.61
C GLN A 160 6.54 0.01 7.76
N SER A 161 6.48 -0.56 8.97
CA SER A 161 6.97 0.06 10.22
C SER A 161 8.47 0.40 10.24
N TRP A 162 9.30 -0.23 9.43
CA TRP A 162 10.74 0.06 9.34
C TRP A 162 11.11 0.98 8.16
N SER A 163 10.14 1.31 7.32
CA SER A 163 10.35 2.28 6.25
C SER A 163 10.40 3.69 6.82
N TYR A 164 11.11 4.58 6.13
CA TYR A 164 11.07 5.99 6.47
C TYR A 164 9.66 6.55 6.30
N ALA A 165 9.17 7.23 7.30
CA ALA A 165 7.98 8.08 7.24
C ALA A 165 8.28 9.41 7.91
N GLY A 166 7.99 10.54 7.23
CA GLY A 166 8.28 11.86 7.77
C GLY A 166 8.25 12.96 6.72
N THR A 167 8.41 14.20 7.18
CA THR A 167 8.39 15.39 6.33
C THR A 167 9.80 15.77 5.91
N LEU A 168 9.97 16.04 4.62
CA LEU A 168 11.21 16.41 3.96
C LEU A 168 11.06 17.77 3.29
N ASN A 169 12.10 18.59 3.29
CA ASN A 169 12.16 19.84 2.52
C ASN A 169 13.03 19.69 1.27
N ALA A 170 12.91 20.61 0.34
CA ALA A 170 13.59 20.57 -0.95
C ALA A 170 15.14 20.55 -0.89
N LYS A 171 15.74 20.77 0.27
CA LYS A 171 17.21 20.71 0.45
C LYS A 171 17.70 19.31 0.84
N GLN A 172 16.78 18.40 1.19
CA GLN A 172 17.07 17.06 1.67
C GLN A 172 17.01 16.03 0.56
N THR A 173 17.73 14.93 0.77
CA THR A 173 17.50 13.64 0.10
C THR A 173 16.59 12.79 0.96
N GLN A 174 15.81 11.93 0.35
CA GLN A 174 14.96 11.00 1.10
C GLN A 174 15.82 9.96 1.83
N PRO A 175 15.72 9.85 3.15
CA PRO A 175 16.43 8.80 3.87
C PRO A 175 15.78 7.45 3.59
N TYR A 176 16.62 6.41 3.56
CA TYR A 176 16.18 5.03 3.45
C TYR A 176 16.81 4.23 4.60
N THR A 177 16.03 3.40 5.23
CA THR A 177 16.56 2.48 6.23
C THR A 177 17.55 1.54 5.55
N ASN A 178 18.78 1.53 6.06
CA ASN A 178 19.86 0.67 5.55
C ASN A 178 20.24 -0.34 6.62
N LEU A 179 19.92 -1.60 6.39
CA LEU A 179 20.28 -2.74 7.24
C LEU A 179 21.47 -3.54 6.67
N GLY A 180 22.24 -2.96 5.75
CA GLY A 180 23.40 -3.61 5.12
C GLY A 180 22.99 -4.86 4.32
N ILE A 181 23.68 -5.98 4.57
CA ILE A 181 23.41 -7.26 3.89
C ILE A 181 22.02 -7.84 4.22
N PHE A 182 21.39 -7.38 5.29
CA PHE A 182 20.03 -7.75 5.67
C PHE A 182 18.96 -6.86 5.01
N GLN A 183 19.38 -5.96 4.14
CA GLN A 183 18.49 -5.11 3.37
C GLN A 183 17.67 -5.98 2.42
N SER A 184 16.46 -6.24 2.83
CA SER A 184 15.49 -6.99 2.04
C SER A 184 14.35 -6.05 1.60
N PRO A 185 13.41 -6.52 0.80
CA PRO A 185 12.17 -5.78 0.50
C PRO A 185 11.39 -5.34 1.73
N VAL A 186 11.81 -5.76 2.92
CA VAL A 186 11.28 -5.36 4.23
C VAL A 186 11.24 -3.84 4.41
N ASN A 187 12.28 -3.12 4.00
CA ASN A 187 12.43 -1.70 4.32
C ASN A 187 11.92 -0.76 3.24
N HIS A 188 11.63 -1.29 2.07
CA HIS A 188 11.27 -0.49 0.92
C HIS A 188 10.44 -1.30 -0.07
N ASN A 189 9.31 -0.76 -0.48
CA ASN A 189 8.52 -1.35 -1.56
C ASN A 189 9.34 -1.32 -2.86
N PRO A 190 9.67 -2.48 -3.46
CA PRO A 190 10.51 -2.54 -4.65
C PRO A 190 9.88 -1.86 -5.87
N SER A 191 8.57 -1.64 -5.86
CA SER A 191 7.83 -0.98 -6.93
C SER A 191 7.76 0.55 -6.77
N THR A 192 8.12 1.09 -5.59
CA THR A 192 8.15 2.54 -5.34
C THR A 192 9.52 3.09 -5.74
N PRO A 193 9.59 4.15 -6.56
CA PRO A 193 10.85 4.73 -6.96
C PRO A 193 11.69 5.20 -5.79
N ARG A 194 12.99 4.95 -5.88
CA ARG A 194 13.98 5.52 -4.97
C ARG A 194 14.78 6.59 -5.71
N SER A 195 15.03 7.71 -5.05
CA SER A 195 15.89 8.76 -5.58
C SER A 195 16.99 9.11 -4.58
N GLU A 196 18.21 9.22 -5.09
CA GLU A 196 19.37 9.70 -4.34
C GLU A 196 19.58 11.22 -4.51
N PHE A 197 18.73 11.85 -5.32
CA PHE A 197 18.82 13.29 -5.58
C PHE A 197 18.01 14.09 -4.55
N ARG A 198 18.49 15.29 -4.26
CA ARG A 198 17.76 16.26 -3.43
C ARG A 198 16.44 16.64 -4.07
N ALA A 199 15.47 17.01 -3.23
CA ALA A 199 14.15 17.47 -3.67
C ALA A 199 13.36 16.43 -4.51
N GLN A 200 13.77 15.17 -4.50
CA GLN A 200 13.06 14.07 -5.17
C GLN A 200 12.61 13.06 -4.13
N PHE A 201 11.31 12.89 -3.99
CA PHE A 201 10.71 12.12 -2.93
C PHE A 201 9.65 11.17 -3.48
N SER A 202 9.47 10.06 -2.77
CA SER A 202 8.36 9.13 -3.00
C SER A 202 7.70 8.78 -1.67
N GLY A 203 6.40 8.54 -1.68
CA GLY A 203 5.63 8.01 -0.57
C GLY A 203 4.81 6.81 -1.01
N ASP A 204 4.65 5.83 -0.14
CA ASP A 204 3.79 4.69 -0.36
C ASP A 204 2.35 5.02 0.06
N MET A 205 1.38 4.58 -0.73
CA MET A 205 -0.05 4.82 -0.58
C MET A 205 -0.44 6.30 -0.74
N PHE A 206 0.17 7.24 -0.03
CA PHE A 206 -0.10 8.67 -0.12
C PHE A 206 1.11 9.52 0.25
N GLY A 207 1.02 10.81 -0.08
CA GLY A 207 1.95 11.83 0.34
C GLY A 207 1.29 13.20 0.38
N VAL A 208 1.91 14.13 1.09
CA VAL A 208 1.45 15.51 1.20
C VAL A 208 2.52 16.46 0.73
N LEU A 209 2.26 17.15 -0.36
CA LEU A 209 3.08 18.28 -0.79
C LEU A 209 2.50 19.56 -0.21
N SER A 210 3.27 20.31 0.58
CA SER A 210 2.76 21.49 1.27
C SER A 210 3.72 22.68 1.19
N ALA A 211 3.14 23.86 1.32
CA ALA A 211 3.82 25.13 1.47
C ALA A 211 3.45 25.70 2.85
N PRO A 212 4.24 25.43 3.90
CA PRO A 212 3.89 25.81 5.28
C PRO A 212 3.69 27.30 5.48
N ASP A 213 4.44 28.15 4.76
CA ASP A 213 4.41 29.60 4.92
C ASP A 213 3.04 30.22 4.56
N ASN A 214 2.33 29.63 3.60
CA ASN A 214 1.01 30.10 3.14
C ASN A 214 -0.11 29.08 3.42
N ARG A 215 0.20 27.97 4.11
CA ARG A 215 -0.75 26.91 4.49
C ARG A 215 -1.51 26.29 3.31
N ASN A 216 -0.88 26.25 2.13
CA ASN A 216 -1.42 25.53 0.97
C ASN A 216 -0.85 24.09 0.92
N ALA A 217 -1.69 23.13 0.52
CA ALA A 217 -1.28 21.73 0.43
C ALA A 217 -2.00 20.98 -0.68
N ILE A 218 -1.36 19.92 -1.16
CA ILE A 218 -1.95 18.89 -2.01
C ILE A 218 -1.72 17.54 -1.33
N ILE A 219 -2.81 16.83 -1.03
CA ILE A 219 -2.78 15.44 -0.62
C ILE A 219 -3.06 14.60 -1.86
N ALA A 220 -2.16 13.70 -2.18
CA ALA A 220 -2.30 12.80 -3.30
C ALA A 220 -2.00 11.36 -2.87
N GLY A 221 -2.80 10.41 -3.31
CA GLY A 221 -2.63 9.00 -2.90
C GLY A 221 -3.74 8.11 -3.41
N PHE A 222 -3.95 7.00 -2.71
CA PHE A 222 -5.01 6.03 -2.97
C PHE A 222 -5.81 5.78 -1.69
N ILE A 223 -7.10 5.51 -1.80
CA ILE A 223 -7.96 5.26 -0.63
C ILE A 223 -8.10 3.78 -0.29
N SER A 224 -7.57 2.90 -1.13
CA SER A 224 -7.40 1.46 -0.86
C SER A 224 -6.14 0.93 -1.56
N GLN A 225 -5.75 -0.30 -1.27
CA GLN A 225 -4.67 -1.04 -1.93
C GLN A 225 -5.10 -2.50 -2.12
N ARG A 226 -6.32 -2.70 -2.63
CA ARG A 226 -6.89 -4.03 -2.86
C ARG A 226 -6.41 -4.63 -4.16
N GLU A 227 -6.26 -3.78 -5.18
CA GLU A 227 -5.93 -4.22 -6.54
C GLU A 227 -4.45 -3.98 -6.88
N GLN A 228 -3.85 -2.92 -6.32
CA GLN A 228 -2.44 -2.60 -6.59
C GLN A 228 -1.82 -1.76 -5.48
N PHE A 229 -0.48 -1.75 -5.41
CA PHE A 229 0.22 -0.78 -4.60
C PHE A 229 0.22 0.59 -5.26
N GLY A 230 -0.12 1.61 -4.47
CA GLY A 230 -0.07 3.00 -4.88
C GLY A 230 1.18 3.69 -4.36
N SER A 231 1.77 4.58 -5.17
CA SER A 231 2.83 5.48 -4.73
C SER A 231 2.66 6.89 -5.28
N VAL A 232 3.26 7.84 -4.58
CA VAL A 232 3.29 9.26 -4.94
C VAL A 232 4.73 9.66 -5.15
N ASP A 233 5.04 10.31 -6.28
CA ASP A 233 6.36 10.87 -6.52
C ASP A 233 6.26 12.39 -6.61
N VAL A 234 7.20 13.08 -5.99
CA VAL A 234 7.35 14.55 -6.05
C VAL A 234 8.77 14.92 -6.41
N ILE A 235 8.91 15.90 -7.28
CA ILE A 235 10.18 16.57 -7.60
C ILE A 235 9.97 18.07 -7.37
N ALA A 236 10.68 18.61 -6.40
CA ALA A 236 10.54 19.99 -5.93
C ALA A 236 11.83 20.82 -6.14
N ASP A 237 12.61 20.54 -7.21
CA ASP A 237 13.88 21.19 -7.52
C ASP A 237 13.80 22.33 -8.54
N SER A 238 12.61 22.61 -9.07
CA SER A 238 12.34 23.64 -10.06
C SER A 238 11.35 24.69 -9.56
N LEU A 239 11.09 25.74 -10.35
CA LEU A 239 10.15 26.82 -10.00
C LEU A 239 8.74 26.28 -9.63
N ASN A 240 8.32 25.21 -10.30
CA ASN A 240 7.09 24.50 -10.00
C ASN A 240 7.40 23.03 -9.76
N PRO A 241 6.84 22.40 -8.73
CA PRO A 241 7.05 20.98 -8.48
C PRO A 241 6.39 20.10 -9.54
N SER A 242 6.92 18.90 -9.70
CA SER A 242 6.26 17.83 -10.45
C SER A 242 5.64 16.84 -9.47
N LEU A 243 4.42 16.37 -9.78
CA LEU A 243 3.66 15.41 -8.97
C LEU A 243 3.17 14.27 -9.84
N ARG A 244 3.28 13.05 -9.35
CA ARG A 244 2.77 11.85 -10.01
C ARG A 244 2.20 10.85 -9.03
N LEU A 245 1.04 10.30 -9.37
CA LEU A 245 0.49 9.10 -8.74
C LEU A 245 0.76 7.88 -9.61
N ARG A 246 1.09 6.76 -9.00
CA ARG A 246 1.34 5.47 -9.66
C ARG A 246 0.49 4.37 -9.04
N ALA A 247 -0.32 3.72 -9.84
CA ALA A 247 -0.90 2.41 -9.55
C ALA A 247 0.02 1.33 -10.13
N GLN A 248 0.71 0.60 -9.27
CA GLN A 248 1.66 -0.45 -9.67
C GLN A 248 0.89 -1.75 -9.90
N CYS A 249 0.74 -2.16 -11.16
CA CYS A 249 -0.06 -3.32 -11.53
C CYS A 249 0.77 -4.59 -11.75
N ASP A 250 2.08 -4.54 -11.52
CA ASP A 250 2.96 -5.70 -11.39
C ASP A 250 3.00 -6.66 -12.58
N ASP A 251 2.80 -6.15 -13.78
CA ASP A 251 2.66 -6.95 -15.01
C ASP A 251 1.55 -8.00 -14.92
N VAL A 252 0.47 -7.69 -14.16
CA VAL A 252 -0.69 -8.57 -14.03
C VAL A 252 -1.26 -8.90 -15.40
N VAL A 253 -1.60 -10.17 -15.59
CA VAL A 253 -2.17 -10.67 -16.85
C VAL A 253 -3.66 -10.36 -16.90
N VAL A 254 -4.09 -9.66 -17.94
CA VAL A 254 -5.52 -9.47 -18.27
C VAL A 254 -5.89 -10.43 -19.40
N PRO A 255 -6.60 -11.52 -19.12
CA PRO A 255 -6.99 -12.49 -20.13
C PRO A 255 -8.04 -11.91 -21.08
N PRO A 256 -8.30 -12.55 -22.24
CA PRO A 256 -9.41 -12.17 -23.11
C PRO A 256 -10.73 -12.04 -22.32
N ASN A 257 -11.48 -10.98 -22.59
CA ASN A 257 -12.70 -10.58 -21.86
C ASN A 257 -12.49 -10.26 -20.35
N GLY A 258 -11.25 -10.27 -19.87
CA GLY A 258 -10.92 -9.85 -18.51
C GLY A 258 -10.76 -8.34 -18.39
N GLU A 259 -10.74 -7.86 -17.16
CA GLU A 259 -10.52 -6.45 -16.86
C GLU A 259 -9.62 -6.26 -15.63
N LEU A 260 -9.03 -5.08 -15.54
CA LEU A 260 -8.36 -4.55 -14.36
C LEU A 260 -8.93 -3.17 -14.07
N ILE A 261 -9.27 -2.92 -12.81
CA ILE A 261 -9.74 -1.63 -12.32
C ILE A 261 -8.77 -1.18 -11.24
N THR A 262 -8.26 0.06 -11.32
CA THR A 262 -7.40 0.58 -10.26
C THR A 262 -8.21 0.86 -9.00
N ASP A 263 -7.57 0.75 -7.83
CA ASP A 263 -8.06 1.43 -6.64
C ASP A 263 -8.23 2.93 -6.94
N ALA A 264 -9.17 3.57 -6.27
CA ALA A 264 -9.44 4.98 -6.51
C ALA A 264 -8.28 5.84 -6.03
N ALA A 265 -7.68 6.57 -6.95
CA ALA A 265 -6.72 7.62 -6.64
C ALA A 265 -7.45 8.82 -6.04
N TYR A 266 -6.88 9.36 -4.97
CA TYR A 266 -7.38 10.49 -4.20
C TYR A 266 -6.53 11.72 -4.47
N VAL A 267 -7.17 12.85 -4.77
CA VAL A 267 -6.50 14.14 -4.94
C VAL A 267 -7.29 15.21 -4.22
N GLN A 268 -6.67 15.88 -3.27
CA GLN A 268 -7.23 17.01 -2.55
C GLN A 268 -6.30 18.21 -2.66
N VAL A 269 -6.82 19.36 -3.04
CA VAL A 269 -6.12 20.65 -3.02
C VAL A 269 -6.72 21.50 -1.92
N ILE A 270 -5.85 22.13 -1.12
CA ILE A 270 -6.24 22.80 0.12
C ILE A 270 -5.57 24.18 0.14
N ALA A 271 -6.37 25.21 0.38
CA ALA A 271 -5.90 26.55 0.70
C ALA A 271 -6.16 26.84 2.18
N ASP A 272 -5.16 27.34 2.88
CA ASP A 272 -5.22 27.69 4.29
C ASP A 272 -5.61 26.50 5.19
N TYR A 273 -4.79 25.41 5.14
CA TYR A 273 -5.03 24.20 5.92
C TYR A 273 -4.90 24.44 7.43
N ASP A 274 -5.67 23.71 8.22
CA ASP A 274 -5.58 23.64 9.68
C ASP A 274 -4.58 22.55 10.16
N ASP A 275 -4.51 22.34 11.48
CA ASP A 275 -3.59 21.38 12.07
C ASP A 275 -4.03 19.91 11.86
N ASP A 276 -5.25 19.67 11.36
CA ASP A 276 -5.78 18.33 11.07
C ASP A 276 -5.86 18.03 9.57
N LEU A 277 -4.79 18.38 8.88
CA LEU A 277 -4.67 18.30 7.42
C LEU A 277 -5.08 16.94 6.83
N LEU A 278 -4.80 15.84 7.52
CA LEU A 278 -5.05 14.47 7.04
C LEU A 278 -6.46 13.92 7.35
N ARG A 279 -7.29 14.64 8.12
CA ARG A 279 -8.60 14.13 8.56
C ARG A 279 -9.47 13.66 7.39
N ALA A 280 -9.66 14.49 6.37
CA ALA A 280 -10.52 14.15 5.23
C ALA A 280 -10.01 12.92 4.46
N TYR A 281 -8.69 12.78 4.33
CA TYR A 281 -8.08 11.60 3.73
C TYR A 281 -8.29 10.34 4.58
N ALA A 282 -7.99 10.41 5.88
CA ALA A 282 -8.17 9.28 6.80
C ALA A 282 -9.64 8.80 6.86
N GLU A 283 -10.59 9.74 6.89
CA GLU A 283 -12.01 9.42 6.82
C GLU A 283 -12.43 8.81 5.48
N ALA A 284 -11.85 9.26 4.36
CA ALA A 284 -12.10 8.66 3.06
C ALA A 284 -11.58 7.22 3.00
N VAL A 285 -10.36 6.97 3.49
CA VAL A 285 -9.79 5.61 3.63
C VAL A 285 -10.67 4.74 4.52
N ALA A 286 -11.13 5.27 5.65
CA ALA A 286 -11.98 4.53 6.59
C ALA A 286 -13.32 4.12 5.94
N ARG A 287 -13.99 5.04 5.24
CA ARG A 287 -15.25 4.75 4.53
C ARG A 287 -15.07 3.73 3.43
N GLU A 288 -14.05 3.90 2.58
CA GLU A 288 -13.75 2.99 1.47
C GLU A 288 -13.48 1.56 1.94
N ASN A 289 -12.79 1.41 3.08
CA ASN A 289 -12.39 0.10 3.60
C ASN A 289 -13.32 -0.43 4.70
N ILE A 290 -14.45 0.26 4.96
CA ILE A 290 -15.43 -0.13 6.01
C ILE A 290 -14.68 -0.35 7.33
N ALA A 291 -13.81 0.62 7.70
CA ALA A 291 -12.94 0.49 8.85
C ALA A 291 -13.77 0.38 10.13
N ARG A 292 -13.43 -0.61 10.95
CA ARG A 292 -13.99 -0.79 12.29
C ARG A 292 -13.05 -0.15 13.30
N VAL A 293 -13.41 1.02 13.77
CA VAL A 293 -12.64 1.74 14.80
C VAL A 293 -13.22 1.40 16.16
N PRO A 294 -12.43 0.83 17.11
CA PRO A 294 -12.89 0.58 18.45
C PRO A 294 -13.20 1.91 19.16
N THR A 295 -14.20 1.92 20.01
CA THR A 295 -14.59 3.11 20.79
C THR A 295 -13.54 3.51 21.83
N GLU A 296 -12.77 2.52 22.31
CA GLU A 296 -11.68 2.72 23.26
C GLU A 296 -10.38 2.17 22.67
N THR A 297 -9.31 2.95 22.83
CA THR A 297 -7.98 2.49 22.45
C THR A 297 -7.50 1.43 23.44
N PRO A 298 -7.15 0.20 23.00
CA PRO A 298 -6.63 -0.82 23.91
C PRO A 298 -5.26 -0.37 24.46
N VAL A 299 -5.15 -0.34 25.78
CA VAL A 299 -3.91 -0.05 26.48
C VAL A 299 -3.44 -1.32 27.17
N GLY A 300 -2.21 -1.74 26.91
CA GLY A 300 -1.78 -3.04 27.39
C GLY A 300 -0.30 -3.16 27.69
N TRP A 301 0.03 -4.26 28.35
CA TRP A 301 1.38 -4.76 28.53
C TRP A 301 1.70 -5.76 27.41
N CYS A 302 2.96 -5.73 26.94
CA CYS A 302 3.47 -6.61 25.89
C CYS A 302 4.81 -7.21 26.32
N SER A 303 5.01 -8.50 26.11
CA SER A 303 6.22 -9.20 26.55
C SER A 303 7.48 -8.84 25.75
N TRP A 304 7.33 -8.36 24.51
CA TRP A 304 8.44 -8.15 23.58
C TRP A 304 9.52 -7.20 24.08
N TYR A 305 9.15 -6.04 24.56
CA TYR A 305 10.08 -4.94 24.84
C TYR A 305 11.05 -5.18 26.00
N TYR A 306 10.89 -6.28 26.74
CA TYR A 306 11.79 -6.67 27.81
C TYR A 306 12.35 -8.08 27.62
N TYR A 307 11.52 -9.05 27.26
CA TYR A 307 11.89 -10.45 27.20
C TYR A 307 12.34 -10.90 25.80
N PHE A 308 11.91 -10.19 24.75
CA PHE A 308 12.08 -10.62 23.36
C PHE A 308 11.57 -12.07 23.20
N ASP A 309 12.29 -12.88 22.44
CA ASP A 309 12.01 -14.30 22.22
C ASP A 309 12.23 -15.21 23.46
N LYS A 310 12.75 -14.67 24.55
CA LYS A 310 13.09 -15.43 25.76
C LYS A 310 11.96 -15.53 26.76
N VAL A 311 10.83 -14.88 26.50
CA VAL A 311 9.64 -14.91 27.39
C VAL A 311 9.25 -16.36 27.70
N SER A 312 8.90 -16.61 28.97
CA SER A 312 8.35 -17.87 29.46
C SER A 312 6.97 -17.67 30.08
N GLU A 313 6.25 -18.77 30.28
CA GLU A 313 4.97 -18.74 31.00
C GLU A 313 5.13 -18.19 32.41
N ASN A 314 6.22 -18.53 33.10
CA ASN A 314 6.51 -18.00 34.44
C ASN A 314 6.72 -16.49 34.43
N ASP A 315 7.41 -15.94 33.45
CA ASP A 315 7.61 -14.49 33.30
C ASP A 315 6.29 -13.78 33.07
N LEU A 316 5.44 -14.33 32.19
CA LEU A 316 4.13 -13.78 31.93
C LEU A 316 3.27 -13.78 33.22
N ARG A 317 3.23 -14.89 33.97
CA ARG A 317 2.49 -15.02 35.22
C ARG A 317 2.99 -14.06 36.29
N ALA A 318 4.31 -13.89 36.42
CA ALA A 318 4.91 -12.95 37.37
C ALA A 318 4.49 -11.51 37.06
N ASN A 319 4.56 -11.10 35.78
CA ASN A 319 4.12 -9.76 35.34
C ASN A 319 2.62 -9.58 35.56
N LEU A 320 1.81 -10.59 35.20
CA LEU A 320 0.34 -10.55 35.37
C LEU A 320 -0.03 -10.34 36.84
N ASN A 321 0.63 -11.05 37.76
CA ASN A 321 0.44 -10.89 39.19
C ASN A 321 0.82 -9.47 39.68
N GLN A 322 1.94 -8.91 39.19
CA GLN A 322 2.38 -7.58 39.58
C GLN A 322 1.44 -6.49 39.02
N ILE A 323 1.06 -6.60 37.75
CA ILE A 323 0.09 -5.68 37.12
C ILE A 323 -1.24 -5.73 37.83
N GLY A 324 -1.69 -6.91 38.27
CA GLY A 324 -2.90 -7.06 39.09
C GLY A 324 -2.85 -6.32 40.38
N LYS A 325 -1.71 -6.28 41.08
CA LYS A 325 -1.50 -5.48 42.32
C LYS A 325 -1.52 -3.99 42.05
N ASP A 326 -0.98 -3.55 40.94
CA ASP A 326 -0.84 -2.15 40.54
C ASP A 326 -2.03 -1.63 39.70
N ARG A 327 -3.12 -2.41 39.58
CA ARG A 327 -4.24 -2.14 38.67
C ARG A 327 -4.86 -0.74 38.85
N ALA A 328 -4.95 -0.25 40.09
CA ALA A 328 -5.48 1.10 40.37
C ALA A 328 -4.60 2.22 39.78
N ARG A 329 -3.31 1.94 39.54
CA ARG A 329 -2.32 2.89 39.01
C ARG A 329 -2.08 2.71 37.51
N LEU A 330 -2.33 1.52 36.99
CA LEU A 330 -2.07 1.14 35.59
C LEU A 330 -3.40 0.84 34.90
N PRO A 331 -3.94 1.74 34.08
CA PRO A 331 -5.22 1.56 33.41
C PRO A 331 -5.07 0.61 32.20
N LEU A 332 -4.51 -0.58 32.43
CA LEU A 332 -4.30 -1.59 31.40
C LEU A 332 -5.56 -2.44 31.23
N THR A 333 -5.90 -2.73 30.00
CA THR A 333 -7.02 -3.60 29.60
C THR A 333 -6.56 -4.86 28.89
N LEU A 334 -5.32 -4.86 28.36
CA LEU A 334 -4.76 -5.90 27.49
C LEU A 334 -3.46 -6.46 28.06
N ILE A 335 -3.27 -7.77 28.00
CA ILE A 335 -1.99 -8.45 28.22
C ILE A 335 -1.67 -9.25 26.97
N GLN A 336 -0.62 -8.84 26.26
CA GLN A 336 -0.20 -9.43 25.00
C GLN A 336 1.03 -10.32 25.19
N LEU A 337 0.88 -11.60 24.85
CA LEU A 337 2.01 -12.51 24.63
C LEU A 337 2.54 -12.26 23.21
N ASP A 338 3.76 -11.73 23.14
CA ASP A 338 4.47 -11.48 21.89
C ASP A 338 5.27 -12.74 21.47
N ASP A 339 6.07 -12.60 20.43
CA ASP A 339 6.97 -13.59 19.88
C ASP A 339 7.79 -14.33 20.95
N GLY A 340 8.09 -15.61 20.71
CA GLY A 340 8.88 -16.47 21.58
C GLY A 340 8.08 -17.58 22.28
N PHE A 341 6.78 -17.69 22.03
CA PHE A 341 5.95 -18.80 22.53
C PHE A 341 5.93 -19.99 21.59
N GLU A 342 6.10 -19.76 20.29
CA GLU A 342 6.01 -20.76 19.25
C GLU A 342 7.29 -21.62 19.14
N ALA A 343 7.14 -22.82 18.58
CA ALA A 343 8.26 -23.71 18.31
C ALA A 343 9.18 -23.17 17.21
N ASN A 344 8.62 -22.64 16.14
CA ASN A 344 9.26 -21.88 15.08
C ASN A 344 8.23 -20.94 14.46
N VAL A 345 8.68 -19.83 13.90
CA VAL A 345 7.81 -19.01 13.05
C VAL A 345 7.38 -19.84 11.83
N GLY A 346 6.08 -20.03 11.68
CA GLY A 346 5.45 -20.95 10.74
C GLY A 346 4.84 -22.19 11.43
N ASP A 347 5.44 -22.67 12.52
CA ASP A 347 4.95 -23.78 13.34
C ASP A 347 4.29 -23.22 14.61
N TRP A 348 3.07 -22.78 14.50
CA TRP A 348 2.33 -22.05 15.54
C TRP A 348 1.84 -22.96 16.67
N GLU A 349 2.76 -23.70 17.29
CA GLU A 349 2.52 -24.53 18.45
C GLU A 349 3.34 -24.03 19.64
N ALA A 350 2.80 -24.17 20.85
CA ALA A 350 3.49 -23.79 22.06
C ALA A 350 4.82 -24.56 22.21
N ASN A 351 5.91 -23.86 22.48
CA ASN A 351 7.18 -24.49 22.82
C ASN A 351 7.23 -24.91 24.31
N SER A 352 8.33 -25.54 24.73
CA SER A 352 8.50 -26.05 26.09
C SER A 352 8.42 -24.99 27.19
N LYS A 353 8.61 -23.70 26.87
CA LYS A 353 8.49 -22.57 27.82
C LYS A 353 7.02 -22.29 28.20
N PHE A 354 6.07 -22.81 27.43
CA PHE A 354 4.61 -22.66 27.60
C PHE A 354 3.93 -24.03 27.71
N SER A 355 4.41 -24.83 28.65
CA SER A 355 4.02 -26.23 28.81
C SER A 355 2.54 -26.44 29.20
N SER A 356 1.87 -25.43 29.76
CA SER A 356 0.43 -25.51 30.05
C SER A 356 -0.45 -25.33 28.81
N GLY A 357 0.15 -24.89 27.70
CA GLY A 357 -0.52 -24.60 26.44
C GLY A 357 -1.14 -23.20 26.35
N LEU A 358 -1.32 -22.70 25.14
CA LEU A 358 -1.75 -21.31 24.88
C LEU A 358 -3.14 -21.00 25.43
N ARG A 359 -4.03 -21.98 25.45
CA ARG A 359 -5.37 -21.83 26.01
C ARG A 359 -5.32 -21.54 27.52
N ALA A 360 -4.54 -22.30 28.27
CA ALA A 360 -4.40 -22.11 29.73
C ALA A 360 -3.78 -20.75 30.06
N VAL A 361 -2.84 -20.27 29.25
CA VAL A 361 -2.24 -18.94 29.37
C VAL A 361 -3.31 -17.87 29.14
N ALA A 362 -4.10 -17.96 28.07
CA ALA A 362 -5.19 -17.01 27.79
C ALA A 362 -6.23 -17.00 28.90
N ASP A 363 -6.60 -18.18 29.44
CA ASP A 363 -7.56 -18.29 30.53
C ASP A 363 -7.02 -17.65 31.82
N SER A 364 -5.72 -17.74 32.11
CA SER A 364 -5.11 -17.07 33.27
C SER A 364 -5.13 -15.55 33.15
N ILE A 365 -4.89 -15.02 31.95
CA ILE A 365 -5.01 -13.57 31.66
C ILE A 365 -6.46 -13.12 31.87
N ARG A 366 -7.40 -13.87 31.32
CA ARG A 366 -8.84 -13.56 31.44
C ARG A 366 -9.34 -13.64 32.88
N ALA A 367 -8.87 -14.64 33.65
CA ALA A 367 -9.19 -14.76 35.07
C ALA A 367 -8.68 -13.58 35.91
N SER A 368 -7.65 -12.89 35.43
CA SER A 368 -7.14 -11.64 36.02
C SER A 368 -7.86 -10.39 35.46
N ASN A 369 -8.98 -10.55 34.76
CA ASN A 369 -9.79 -9.50 34.13
C ASN A 369 -9.04 -8.65 33.10
N PHE A 370 -8.16 -9.24 32.29
CA PHE A 370 -7.53 -8.62 31.14
C PHE A 370 -7.94 -9.32 29.85
N VAL A 371 -7.90 -8.60 28.73
CA VAL A 371 -8.07 -9.17 27.40
C VAL A 371 -6.76 -9.89 27.02
N PRO A 372 -6.78 -11.18 26.68
CA PRO A 372 -5.59 -11.86 26.19
C PRO A 372 -5.30 -11.47 24.74
N GLY A 373 -4.05 -11.08 24.46
CA GLY A 373 -3.53 -10.82 23.13
C GLY A 373 -2.39 -11.76 22.76
N ILE A 374 -2.25 -12.06 21.46
CA ILE A 374 -1.16 -12.91 20.96
C ILE A 374 -0.56 -12.32 19.68
N TRP A 375 0.75 -12.50 19.52
CA TRP A 375 1.49 -12.15 18.31
C TRP A 375 1.46 -13.29 17.30
N LEU A 376 1.34 -12.95 16.02
CA LEU A 376 1.44 -13.89 14.89
C LEU A 376 2.10 -13.19 13.71
N ALA A 377 2.88 -13.94 12.91
CA ALA A 377 3.43 -13.52 11.63
C ALA A 377 2.96 -14.48 10.52
N PRO A 378 1.70 -14.35 10.06
CA PRO A 378 1.00 -15.41 9.31
C PRO A 378 1.52 -15.64 7.89
N PHE A 379 2.35 -14.73 7.35
CA PHE A 379 2.82 -14.76 5.95
C PHE A 379 4.30 -15.06 5.81
N ILE A 380 4.98 -15.42 6.90
CA ILE A 380 6.38 -15.83 6.86
C ILE A 380 6.59 -17.17 7.55
N SER A 381 7.68 -17.84 7.21
CA SER A 381 8.12 -19.06 7.90
C SER A 381 9.65 -19.13 7.97
N GLN A 382 10.16 -19.68 9.06
CA GLN A 382 11.57 -20.05 9.16
C GLN A 382 11.88 -21.23 8.25
N PRO A 383 13.08 -21.28 7.65
CA PRO A 383 13.41 -22.31 6.66
C PRO A 383 13.51 -23.72 7.23
N ASP A 384 13.70 -23.85 8.54
CA ASP A 384 13.76 -25.12 9.28
C ASP A 384 12.47 -25.44 10.05
N SER A 385 11.39 -24.70 9.84
CA SER A 385 10.05 -25.05 10.34
C SER A 385 9.55 -26.36 9.71
N LYS A 386 8.60 -27.00 10.37
CA LYS A 386 7.86 -28.14 9.81
C LYS A 386 7.11 -27.72 8.55
N LEU A 387 6.48 -26.53 8.59
CA LEU A 387 5.79 -25.94 7.44
C LEU A 387 6.70 -25.86 6.21
N ALA A 388 7.94 -25.34 6.36
CA ALA A 388 8.86 -25.20 5.24
C ALA A 388 9.38 -26.55 4.71
N ARG A 389 9.47 -27.56 5.56
CA ARG A 389 9.89 -28.91 5.14
C ARG A 389 8.79 -29.67 4.39
N GLU A 390 7.53 -29.55 4.86
CA GLU A 390 6.39 -30.31 4.34
C GLU A 390 5.75 -29.66 3.12
N HIS A 391 5.75 -28.30 3.04
CA HIS A 391 5.02 -27.53 2.04
C HIS A 391 5.95 -26.56 1.29
N GLY A 392 7.00 -27.11 0.68
CA GLY A 392 7.99 -26.31 -0.07
C GLY A 392 7.41 -25.52 -1.24
N ASP A 393 6.26 -25.92 -1.78
CA ASP A 393 5.51 -25.29 -2.86
C ASP A 393 4.66 -24.09 -2.42
N TRP A 394 4.48 -23.88 -1.10
CA TRP A 394 3.71 -22.77 -0.55
C TRP A 394 4.49 -21.45 -0.48
N PHE A 395 5.77 -21.46 -0.83
CA PHE A 395 6.63 -20.31 -0.70
C PHE A 395 6.86 -19.61 -2.04
N ILE A 396 6.89 -18.29 -2.00
CA ILE A 396 7.19 -17.46 -3.17
C ILE A 396 8.53 -17.91 -3.75
N GLY A 397 8.53 -18.35 -5.02
CA GLY A 397 9.72 -18.68 -5.78
C GLY A 397 10.42 -17.41 -6.26
N SER A 398 11.76 -17.42 -6.31
CA SER A 398 12.49 -16.41 -7.06
C SER A 398 12.47 -16.79 -8.55
N ASP A 399 11.80 -16.01 -9.39
CA ASP A 399 11.87 -16.15 -10.85
C ASP A 399 13.25 -15.76 -11.42
N ARG A 400 14.11 -15.20 -10.57
CA ARG A 400 15.50 -14.90 -10.94
C ARG A 400 16.34 -16.15 -10.76
N VAL A 401 16.58 -16.85 -11.85
CA VAL A 401 17.66 -17.83 -11.92
C VAL A 401 18.97 -17.09 -11.60
N GLY A 402 19.46 -17.26 -10.39
CA GLY A 402 20.70 -16.61 -9.93
C GLY A 402 21.88 -17.10 -10.77
N PHE A 403 22.95 -16.31 -10.81
CA PHE A 403 24.22 -16.70 -11.45
C PHE A 403 24.72 -18.07 -10.95
N LEU A 404 24.54 -18.35 -9.65
CA LEU A 404 24.93 -19.62 -9.01
C LEU A 404 24.12 -20.83 -9.49
N ASP A 405 22.86 -20.64 -9.88
CA ASP A 405 22.03 -21.70 -10.48
C ASP A 405 22.51 -22.03 -11.91
N ARG A 406 23.01 -21.02 -12.65
CA ARG A 406 23.56 -21.20 -14.01
C ARG A 406 24.89 -21.95 -14.01
N VAL A 407 25.67 -21.89 -12.93
CA VAL A 407 26.97 -22.56 -12.80
C VAL A 407 26.90 -23.89 -12.04
N GLY A 408 25.67 -24.38 -11.73
CA GLY A 408 25.47 -25.72 -11.17
C GLY A 408 25.76 -25.89 -9.68
N PHE A 409 26.02 -24.80 -8.96
CA PHE A 409 26.26 -24.81 -7.51
C PHE A 409 24.99 -24.54 -6.67
N GLY A 410 23.86 -24.27 -7.30
CA GLY A 410 22.58 -24.06 -6.63
C GLY A 410 21.88 -25.39 -6.32
N ASN A 411 21.45 -25.59 -5.11
CA ASN A 411 20.52 -26.65 -4.79
C ASN A 411 19.20 -26.32 -5.53
N ARG A 412 18.72 -27.20 -6.40
CA ARG A 412 17.62 -27.03 -7.37
C ARG A 412 16.22 -26.70 -6.79
N ARG A 413 16.14 -26.30 -5.55
CA ARG A 413 14.96 -25.65 -4.97
C ARG A 413 15.19 -24.16 -5.14
N GLY A 414 14.44 -23.53 -6.06
CA GLY A 414 14.56 -22.11 -6.38
C GLY A 414 14.72 -21.24 -5.12
N LEU A 415 15.58 -20.22 -5.20
CA LEU A 415 15.78 -19.29 -4.09
C LEU A 415 14.44 -18.68 -3.71
N LYS A 416 13.93 -19.05 -2.55
CA LYS A 416 12.66 -18.54 -2.04
C LYS A 416 12.81 -17.07 -1.66
N SER A 417 11.77 -16.26 -1.88
CA SER A 417 11.79 -14.84 -1.54
C SER A 417 12.07 -14.62 -0.06
N ASN A 418 13.15 -13.89 0.22
CA ASN A 418 13.52 -13.52 1.56
C ASN A 418 12.53 -12.48 2.12
N ALA A 419 11.82 -12.83 3.18
CA ALA A 419 10.86 -11.97 3.86
C ALA A 419 11.43 -11.27 5.10
N GLY A 420 12.73 -11.30 5.33
CA GLY A 420 13.39 -10.64 6.44
C GLY A 420 14.22 -11.57 7.30
N PHE A 421 15.04 -10.95 8.16
CA PHE A 421 15.89 -11.64 9.11
C PHE A 421 15.25 -11.60 10.50
N VAL A 422 14.73 -12.74 10.92
CA VAL A 422 14.03 -12.91 12.21
C VAL A 422 14.77 -13.96 13.02
N PHE A 423 15.17 -13.62 14.25
CA PHE A 423 15.92 -14.51 15.16
C PHE A 423 17.15 -15.14 14.55
N ASN A 424 18.03 -14.31 13.98
CA ASN A 424 19.25 -14.78 13.32
C ASN A 424 19.04 -15.74 12.14
N ARG A 425 17.85 -15.71 11.50
CA ARG A 425 17.50 -16.51 10.33
C ARG A 425 16.78 -15.69 9.29
N PHE A 426 17.00 -16.01 8.02
CA PHE A 426 16.22 -15.45 6.93
C PHE A 426 14.91 -16.22 6.80
N CYS A 427 13.80 -15.54 7.10
CA CYS A 427 12.47 -16.09 6.87
C CYS A 427 12.10 -16.03 5.40
N GLN A 428 11.21 -16.93 4.99
CA GLN A 428 10.69 -17.04 3.64
C GLN A 428 9.23 -16.56 3.60
N GLY A 429 8.85 -15.84 2.53
CA GLY A 429 7.48 -15.40 2.30
C GLY A 429 6.59 -16.55 1.79
N LEU A 430 5.38 -16.62 2.31
CA LEU A 430 4.34 -17.53 1.79
C LEU A 430 3.66 -16.90 0.57
N ASP A 431 3.35 -17.73 -0.43
CA ASP A 431 2.57 -17.33 -1.60
C ASP A 431 1.09 -17.22 -1.21
N THR A 432 0.64 -16.03 -0.90
CA THR A 432 -0.76 -15.77 -0.51
C THR A 432 -1.76 -15.94 -1.67
N THR A 433 -1.30 -16.13 -2.90
CA THR A 433 -2.16 -16.51 -4.03
C THR A 433 -2.45 -18.00 -4.07
N HIS A 434 -1.65 -18.81 -3.36
CA HIS A 434 -1.84 -20.26 -3.28
C HIS A 434 -3.03 -20.61 -2.38
N PRO A 435 -4.04 -21.37 -2.86
CA PRO A 435 -5.26 -21.67 -2.08
C PRO A 435 -4.99 -22.32 -0.72
N ALA A 436 -4.05 -23.27 -0.65
CA ALA A 436 -3.71 -23.91 0.61
C ALA A 436 -3.05 -22.96 1.64
N VAL A 437 -2.31 -21.94 1.19
CA VAL A 437 -1.78 -20.88 2.07
C VAL A 437 -2.90 -20.01 2.61
N GLN A 438 -3.90 -19.70 1.80
CA GLN A 438 -5.09 -18.96 2.26
C GLN A 438 -5.86 -19.76 3.32
N ASP A 439 -6.02 -21.06 3.12
CA ASP A 439 -6.68 -21.94 4.09
C ASP A 439 -5.85 -22.09 5.37
N PHE A 440 -4.55 -22.28 5.26
CA PHE A 440 -3.62 -22.30 6.40
C PHE A 440 -3.74 -21.02 7.23
N THR A 441 -3.67 -19.84 6.60
CA THR A 441 -3.79 -18.56 7.28
C THR A 441 -5.14 -18.38 7.96
N ARG A 442 -6.24 -18.73 7.26
CA ARG A 442 -7.59 -18.68 7.82
C ARG A 442 -7.72 -19.59 9.06
N ASN A 443 -7.19 -20.80 8.96
CA ASN A 443 -7.22 -21.77 10.04
C ASN A 443 -6.36 -21.31 11.24
N LEU A 444 -5.19 -20.74 11.00
CA LEU A 444 -4.34 -20.17 12.06
C LEU A 444 -5.07 -19.07 12.84
N ILE A 445 -5.65 -18.11 12.14
CA ILE A 445 -6.40 -17.01 12.76
C ILE A 445 -7.62 -17.57 13.54
N SER A 446 -8.37 -18.49 12.94
CA SER A 446 -9.50 -19.14 13.62
C SER A 446 -9.06 -19.89 14.87
N LYS A 447 -7.96 -20.62 14.82
CA LYS A 447 -7.37 -21.36 15.94
C LYS A 447 -6.96 -20.42 17.07
N ALA A 448 -6.27 -19.32 16.73
CA ALA A 448 -5.85 -18.34 17.73
C ALA A 448 -7.03 -17.72 18.48
N VAL A 449 -8.10 -17.37 17.78
CA VAL A 449 -9.27 -16.72 18.37
C VAL A 449 -10.16 -17.74 19.10
N ASN A 450 -10.51 -18.84 18.45
CA ASN A 450 -11.56 -19.76 18.93
C ASN A 450 -11.02 -20.87 19.82
N GLU A 451 -9.86 -21.45 19.48
CA GLU A 451 -9.29 -22.58 20.25
C GLU A 451 -8.37 -22.08 21.36
N TRP A 452 -7.42 -21.19 21.07
CA TRP A 452 -6.51 -20.64 22.10
C TRP A 452 -7.16 -19.54 22.92
N GLY A 453 -8.17 -18.86 22.38
CA GLY A 453 -8.96 -17.87 23.10
C GLY A 453 -8.33 -16.48 23.17
N TYR A 454 -7.63 -16.04 22.15
CA TYR A 454 -7.04 -14.69 22.06
C TYR A 454 -7.87 -13.79 21.13
N PRO A 455 -8.76 -12.95 21.66
CA PRO A 455 -9.56 -12.04 20.83
C PRO A 455 -8.77 -10.86 20.27
N TYR A 456 -7.59 -10.56 20.81
CA TYR A 456 -6.68 -9.53 20.31
C TYR A 456 -5.48 -10.18 19.62
N LEU A 457 -5.26 -9.80 18.36
CA LEU A 457 -4.16 -10.33 17.54
C LEU A 457 -3.23 -9.17 17.14
N LYS A 458 -1.95 -9.28 17.45
CA LYS A 458 -0.90 -8.49 16.82
C LYS A 458 -0.39 -9.25 15.61
N LEU A 459 -0.69 -8.77 14.41
CA LEU A 459 -0.23 -9.37 13.16
C LEU A 459 1.00 -8.63 12.66
N ASP A 460 2.11 -9.34 12.55
CA ASP A 460 3.39 -8.78 12.16
C ASP A 460 3.85 -9.31 10.78
N PHE A 461 4.85 -8.67 10.19
CA PHE A 461 5.44 -9.03 8.89
C PHE A 461 4.42 -9.15 7.75
N LEU A 462 3.33 -8.39 7.80
CA LEU A 462 2.24 -8.46 6.82
C LEU A 462 2.68 -8.09 5.40
N TYR A 463 3.72 -7.27 5.25
CA TYR A 463 4.30 -6.94 3.94
C TYR A 463 4.76 -8.19 3.17
N ALA A 464 5.03 -9.30 3.85
CA ALA A 464 5.44 -10.55 3.21
C ALA A 464 4.37 -11.11 2.26
N ALA A 465 3.08 -10.80 2.50
CA ALA A 465 1.99 -11.14 1.59
C ALA A 465 2.09 -10.44 0.23
N ALA A 466 2.87 -9.39 0.13
CA ALA A 466 3.02 -8.57 -1.07
C ALA A 466 4.38 -8.77 -1.78
N LEU A 467 5.18 -9.72 -1.34
CA LEU A 467 6.43 -10.10 -2.01
C LEU A 467 6.14 -10.86 -3.30
N LYS A 468 7.12 -10.82 -4.22
CA LYS A 468 7.06 -11.47 -5.54
C LYS A 468 8.17 -12.49 -5.69
#